data_0799868a5533b816764e0efa8727c08c
#
_entry.id   0799868a5533b816764e0efa8727c08c
#
_cell.length_a   1.000
_cell.length_b   1.000
_cell.length_c   1.000
_cell.angle_alpha   90.00
_cell.angle_beta   90.00
_cell.angle_gamma   90.00
#
_symmetry.space_group_name_H-M   'P 1'
#
loop_
_entity.id
_entity.type
_entity.pdbx_description
1 polymer ?
#
loop_
_entity_poly.entity_id
_entity_poly.type
_entity_poly.pdbx_seq_one_letter_code
_entity_poly.pdbx_strand_id
1 'polypeptide(L)'
;TLTLGISSDLGRVIESPSGRFIGGAIETDAAINPGNSGGPMLDLLSQVIGVNAQIISPSGASAGIGFAISANTVRRVVPALISKGRYPHPYLGVNILPITKDVRQVLEQAGMAIPVEKGIIVMSVVRGGPADLGGIVGGSRVVRIGRTDVPLGGDIITALNDTPITSGQDLTLFLDTKTVVGDVITVTLLRAGRQLKLPVTLQE
;
A
#
# COMPACT_ATOMS: atom_id res chain seq x y z
N THR A 1 -28.99 -0.27 -13.49
CA THR A 1 -29.17 1.14 -13.07
C THR A 1 -28.03 1.95 -13.65
N LEU A 2 -28.32 3.11 -14.24
CA LEU A 2 -27.33 4.10 -14.64
C LEU A 2 -27.27 5.17 -13.56
N THR A 3 -26.04 5.49 -13.08
CA THR A 3 -25.78 6.59 -12.17
C THR A 3 -24.74 7.51 -12.78
N LEU A 4 -24.75 8.77 -12.43
CA LEU A 4 -23.83 9.80 -12.92
C LEU A 4 -23.15 10.47 -11.73
N GLY A 5 -21.88 10.81 -11.89
CA GLY A 5 -21.06 11.51 -10.90
C GLY A 5 -19.74 11.94 -11.48
N ILE A 6 -18.81 12.33 -10.61
CA ILE A 6 -17.46 12.70 -10.98
C ILE A 6 -16.44 11.75 -10.33
N SER A 7 -15.25 11.66 -10.93
CA SER A 7 -14.09 11.05 -10.28
C SER A 7 -13.53 12.06 -9.29
N SER A 8 -13.68 11.77 -8.00
CA SER A 8 -13.29 12.70 -6.91
C SER A 8 -11.81 12.62 -6.59
N ASP A 9 -11.21 11.41 -6.73
CA ASP A 9 -9.79 11.20 -6.50
C ASP A 9 -9.28 9.96 -7.26
N LEU A 10 -7.96 9.92 -7.49
CA LEU A 10 -7.27 8.82 -8.17
C LEU A 10 -6.14 8.28 -7.31
N GLY A 11 -5.86 6.98 -7.45
CA GLY A 11 -4.74 6.35 -6.75
C GLY A 11 -5.02 6.02 -5.28
N ARG A 12 -6.30 5.96 -4.89
CA ARG A 12 -6.69 5.58 -3.52
C ARG A 12 -6.27 4.16 -3.20
N VAL A 13 -5.94 3.94 -1.94
CA VAL A 13 -5.76 2.59 -1.39
C VAL A 13 -7.02 2.24 -0.62
N ILE A 14 -7.67 1.17 -1.02
CA ILE A 14 -8.89 0.64 -0.38
C ILE A 14 -8.59 -0.72 0.26
N GLU A 15 -9.34 -1.06 1.28
CA GLU A 15 -9.26 -2.37 1.94
C GLU A 15 -10.36 -3.27 1.40
N SER A 16 -9.97 -4.46 0.94
CA SER A 16 -10.93 -5.48 0.53
C SER A 16 -11.60 -6.13 1.75
N PRO A 17 -12.75 -6.81 1.59
CA PRO A 17 -13.40 -7.54 2.69
C PRO A 17 -12.51 -8.61 3.35
N SER A 18 -11.48 -9.08 2.67
CA SER A 18 -10.48 -10.02 3.21
C SER A 18 -9.34 -9.34 3.97
N GLY A 19 -9.40 -8.01 4.19
CA GLY A 19 -8.36 -7.24 4.88
C GLY A 19 -7.14 -6.91 4.01
N ARG A 20 -7.20 -7.20 2.70
CA ARG A 20 -6.10 -6.87 1.79
C ARG A 20 -6.26 -5.46 1.25
N PHE A 21 -5.18 -4.71 1.23
CA PHE A 21 -5.14 -3.40 0.59
C PHE A 21 -5.02 -3.53 -0.94
N ILE A 22 -5.74 -2.68 -1.66
CA ILE A 22 -5.76 -2.58 -3.13
C ILE A 22 -5.39 -1.15 -3.49
N GLY A 23 -4.28 -0.98 -4.18
CA GLY A 23 -3.81 0.33 -4.62
C GLY A 23 -4.39 0.75 -5.97
N GLY A 24 -4.47 2.07 -6.20
CA GLY A 24 -4.84 2.64 -7.49
C GLY A 24 -6.35 2.61 -7.79
N ALA A 25 -7.20 2.62 -6.76
CA ALA A 25 -8.64 2.75 -6.92
C ALA A 25 -9.02 4.18 -7.34
N ILE A 26 -10.14 4.29 -8.05
CA ILE A 26 -10.81 5.54 -8.42
C ILE A 26 -11.89 5.80 -7.39
N GLU A 27 -11.87 6.98 -6.76
CA GLU A 27 -12.95 7.46 -5.90
C GLU A 27 -13.95 8.24 -6.73
N THR A 28 -15.26 8.07 -6.45
CA THR A 28 -16.36 8.75 -7.16
C THR A 28 -17.51 9.08 -6.21
N ASP A 29 -18.25 10.15 -6.50
CA ASP A 29 -19.51 10.49 -5.86
C ASP A 29 -20.72 9.87 -6.56
N ALA A 30 -20.51 9.24 -7.73
CA ALA A 30 -21.58 8.50 -8.41
C ALA A 30 -22.17 7.43 -7.46
N ALA A 31 -23.48 7.36 -7.39
CA ALA A 31 -24.17 6.44 -6.49
C ALA A 31 -23.88 4.98 -6.86
N ILE A 32 -23.00 4.34 -6.11
CA ILE A 32 -22.73 2.89 -6.18
C ILE A 32 -23.55 2.23 -5.07
N ASN A 33 -24.39 1.27 -5.45
CA ASN A 33 -25.24 0.53 -4.52
C ASN A 33 -25.11 -0.98 -4.79
N PRO A 34 -25.58 -1.85 -3.88
CA PRO A 34 -25.64 -3.28 -4.12
C PRO A 34 -26.29 -3.61 -5.47
N GLY A 35 -25.61 -4.42 -6.28
CA GLY A 35 -25.98 -4.74 -7.67
C GLY A 35 -25.23 -3.93 -8.74
N ASN A 36 -24.53 -2.84 -8.38
CA ASN A 36 -23.66 -2.10 -9.30
C ASN A 36 -22.21 -2.65 -9.30
N SER A 37 -21.81 -3.37 -8.25
CA SER A 37 -20.47 -3.97 -8.13
C SER A 37 -20.24 -4.98 -9.26
N GLY A 38 -19.06 -4.93 -9.88
CA GLY A 38 -18.71 -5.68 -11.09
C GLY A 38 -19.16 -5.01 -12.40
N GLY A 39 -20.03 -3.99 -12.33
CA GLY A 39 -20.42 -3.19 -13.50
C GLY A 39 -19.31 -2.20 -13.89
N PRO A 40 -19.32 -1.73 -15.17
CA PRO A 40 -18.33 -0.80 -15.66
C PRO A 40 -18.54 0.62 -15.13
N MET A 41 -17.44 1.31 -14.84
CA MET A 41 -17.39 2.75 -14.74
C MET A 41 -16.95 3.28 -16.10
N LEU A 42 -17.73 4.18 -16.68
CA LEU A 42 -17.53 4.71 -18.02
C LEU A 42 -17.21 6.21 -17.96
N ASP A 43 -16.38 6.68 -18.87
CA ASP A 43 -16.24 8.11 -19.13
C ASP A 43 -17.33 8.64 -20.07
N LEU A 44 -17.29 9.94 -20.38
CA LEU A 44 -18.25 10.59 -21.29
C LEU A 44 -18.14 10.12 -22.76
N LEU A 45 -17.07 9.40 -23.10
CA LEU A 45 -16.87 8.79 -24.43
C LEU A 45 -17.28 7.31 -24.44
N SER A 46 -17.95 6.84 -23.37
CA SER A 46 -18.36 5.44 -23.18
C SER A 46 -17.17 4.46 -23.10
N GLN A 47 -15.98 4.94 -22.73
CA GLN A 47 -14.83 4.07 -22.51
C GLN A 47 -14.81 3.57 -21.05
N VAL A 48 -14.44 2.30 -20.87
CA VAL A 48 -14.34 1.71 -19.53
C VAL A 48 -13.09 2.26 -18.85
N ILE A 49 -13.28 3.05 -17.80
CA ILE A 49 -12.21 3.61 -16.96
C ILE A 49 -12.03 2.83 -15.65
N GLY A 50 -13.00 2.00 -15.25
CA GLY A 50 -12.92 1.18 -14.06
C GLY A 50 -14.02 0.15 -13.97
N VAL A 51 -13.94 -0.66 -12.90
CA VAL A 51 -14.95 -1.65 -12.50
C VAL A 51 -15.41 -1.31 -11.08
N ASN A 52 -16.71 -1.07 -10.91
CA ASN A 52 -17.28 -0.72 -9.61
C ASN A 52 -17.01 -1.82 -8.58
N ALA A 53 -16.50 -1.47 -7.43
CA ALA A 53 -16.06 -2.44 -6.42
C ALA A 53 -16.85 -2.34 -5.12
N GLN A 54 -16.77 -1.22 -4.42
CA GLN A 54 -17.36 -1.08 -3.10
C GLN A 54 -17.73 0.37 -2.78
N ILE A 55 -18.48 0.53 -1.69
CA ILE A 55 -18.78 1.81 -1.05
C ILE A 55 -18.20 1.83 0.37
N ILE A 56 -17.84 3.03 0.85
CA ILE A 56 -17.63 3.25 2.28
C ILE A 56 -18.95 3.81 2.83
N SER A 57 -19.70 2.97 3.54
CA SER A 57 -20.98 3.39 4.11
C SER A 57 -21.33 2.58 5.35
N PRO A 58 -21.63 3.24 6.47
CA PRO A 58 -22.12 2.57 7.67
C PRO A 58 -23.50 1.91 7.48
N SER A 59 -24.30 2.39 6.53
CA SER A 59 -25.65 1.90 6.26
C SER A 59 -25.73 0.87 5.14
N GLY A 60 -24.63 0.61 4.42
CA GLY A 60 -24.63 -0.25 3.23
C GLY A 60 -25.24 0.38 1.98
N ALA A 61 -25.68 1.64 2.05
CA ALA A 61 -26.16 2.44 0.91
C ALA A 61 -25.12 3.51 0.54
N SER A 62 -25.13 4.00 -0.70
CA SER A 62 -24.19 5.06 -1.11
C SER A 62 -24.34 6.30 -0.23
N ALA A 63 -23.23 6.72 0.38
CA ALA A 63 -23.11 7.96 1.15
C ALA A 63 -22.34 9.04 0.35
N GLY A 64 -22.27 8.93 -0.97
CA GLY A 64 -21.52 9.85 -1.83
C GLY A 64 -20.03 9.50 -1.96
N ILE A 65 -19.60 8.34 -1.46
CA ILE A 65 -18.23 7.84 -1.63
C ILE A 65 -18.31 6.41 -2.14
N GLY A 66 -17.89 6.22 -3.38
CA GLY A 66 -17.77 4.92 -4.03
C GLY A 66 -16.37 4.70 -4.60
N PHE A 67 -16.00 3.45 -4.79
CA PHE A 67 -14.70 3.07 -5.34
C PHE A 67 -14.84 2.12 -6.51
N ALA A 68 -14.04 2.36 -7.55
CA ALA A 68 -13.85 1.46 -8.67
C ALA A 68 -12.40 1.03 -8.81
N ILE A 69 -12.18 -0.22 -9.20
CA ILE A 69 -10.86 -0.71 -9.60
C ILE A 69 -10.55 -0.10 -10.96
N SER A 70 -9.42 0.61 -11.09
CA SER A 70 -9.07 1.28 -12.33
C SER A 70 -8.88 0.32 -13.50
N ALA A 71 -9.21 0.75 -14.71
CA ALA A 71 -8.99 -0.03 -15.93
C ALA A 71 -7.51 -0.43 -16.11
N ASN A 72 -6.56 0.37 -15.62
CA ASN A 72 -5.14 0.03 -15.64
C ASN A 72 -4.85 -1.19 -14.75
N THR A 73 -5.44 -1.26 -13.56
CA THR A 73 -5.35 -2.43 -12.68
C THR A 73 -6.02 -3.65 -13.31
N VAL A 74 -7.20 -3.49 -13.92
CA VAL A 74 -7.90 -4.56 -14.62
C VAL A 74 -7.06 -5.14 -15.75
N ARG A 75 -6.46 -4.29 -16.59
CA ARG A 75 -5.58 -4.71 -17.70
C ARG A 75 -4.36 -5.50 -17.20
N ARG A 76 -3.82 -5.16 -16.04
CA ARG A 76 -2.67 -5.85 -15.45
C ARG A 76 -3.05 -7.19 -14.83
N VAL A 77 -4.18 -7.25 -14.13
CA VAL A 77 -4.57 -8.39 -13.28
C VAL A 77 -5.34 -9.47 -14.04
N VAL A 78 -6.32 -9.07 -14.85
CA VAL A 78 -7.28 -9.99 -15.48
C VAL A 78 -6.63 -11.03 -16.40
N PRO A 79 -5.60 -10.71 -17.23
CA PRO A 79 -4.95 -11.74 -18.05
C PRO A 79 -4.35 -12.88 -17.23
N ALA A 80 -3.77 -12.57 -16.04
CA ALA A 80 -3.24 -13.59 -15.16
C ALA A 80 -4.36 -14.42 -14.49
N LEU A 81 -5.48 -13.79 -14.12
CA LEU A 81 -6.64 -14.50 -13.59
C LEU A 81 -7.22 -15.47 -14.61
N ILE A 82 -7.33 -15.05 -15.88
CA ILE A 82 -7.85 -15.92 -16.96
C ILE A 82 -6.91 -17.08 -17.24
N SER A 83 -5.59 -16.84 -17.30
CA SER A 83 -4.62 -17.86 -17.73
C SER A 83 -4.16 -18.78 -16.59
N LYS A 84 -4.14 -18.27 -15.33
CA LYS A 84 -3.54 -18.96 -14.18
C LYS A 84 -4.50 -19.19 -13.02
N GLY A 85 -5.73 -18.65 -13.09
CA GLY A 85 -6.72 -18.68 -12.00
C GLY A 85 -6.35 -17.79 -10.80
N ARG A 86 -5.18 -17.12 -10.80
CA ARG A 86 -4.70 -16.24 -9.73
C ARG A 86 -3.81 -15.13 -10.28
N TYR A 87 -3.70 -14.05 -9.53
CA TYR A 87 -2.74 -12.98 -9.79
C TYR A 87 -1.65 -13.01 -8.69
N PRO A 88 -0.37 -13.18 -9.04
CA PRO A 88 0.73 -13.11 -8.09
C PRO A 88 0.95 -11.66 -7.69
N HIS A 89 0.84 -11.35 -6.40
CA HIS A 89 1.08 -10.02 -5.89
C HIS A 89 2.52 -9.87 -5.40
N PRO A 90 3.26 -8.86 -5.89
CA PRO A 90 4.59 -8.60 -5.37
C PRO A 90 4.51 -8.14 -3.92
N TYR A 91 5.38 -8.66 -3.07
CA TYR A 91 5.49 -8.23 -1.69
C TYR A 91 6.96 -8.00 -1.30
N LEU A 92 7.18 -7.14 -0.30
CA LEU A 92 8.49 -6.81 0.22
C LEU A 92 8.88 -7.66 1.43
N GLY A 93 7.91 -8.14 2.19
CA GLY A 93 8.14 -8.99 3.36
C GLY A 93 8.59 -8.24 4.59
N VAL A 94 7.98 -7.10 4.89
CA VAL A 94 8.26 -6.25 6.05
C VAL A 94 7.00 -5.99 6.88
N ASN A 95 7.18 -5.95 8.21
CA ASN A 95 6.21 -5.31 9.11
C ASN A 95 6.73 -3.91 9.43
N ILE A 96 5.88 -2.91 9.31
CA ILE A 96 6.28 -1.51 9.32
C ILE A 96 5.50 -0.69 10.35
N LEU A 97 6.12 0.42 10.79
CA LEU A 97 5.50 1.47 11.58
C LEU A 97 5.76 2.82 10.88
N PRO A 98 4.72 3.53 10.40
CA PRO A 98 4.88 4.87 9.82
C PRO A 98 5.39 5.87 10.85
N ILE A 99 6.28 6.78 10.45
CA ILE A 99 6.76 7.87 11.29
C ILE A 99 5.69 8.96 11.33
N THR A 100 4.85 8.93 12.35
CA THR A 100 3.91 10.00 12.69
C THR A 100 4.50 10.91 13.76
N LYS A 101 3.84 12.04 14.03
CA LYS A 101 4.24 12.94 15.14
C LYS A 101 4.24 12.22 16.48
N ASP A 102 3.20 11.41 16.74
CA ASP A 102 3.06 10.66 17.99
C ASP A 102 4.12 9.59 18.14
N VAL A 103 4.39 8.83 17.05
CA VAL A 103 5.47 7.82 17.03
C VAL A 103 6.82 8.49 17.29
N ARG A 104 7.10 9.62 16.65
CA ARG A 104 8.33 10.38 16.87
C ARG A 104 8.49 10.79 18.34
N GLN A 105 7.47 11.39 18.92
CA GLN A 105 7.49 11.82 20.31
C GLN A 105 7.79 10.66 21.29
N VAL A 106 7.13 9.51 21.09
CA VAL A 106 7.38 8.32 21.91
C VAL A 106 8.82 7.82 21.77
N LEU A 107 9.35 7.82 20.54
CA LEU A 107 10.72 7.37 20.27
C LEU A 107 11.78 8.30 20.85
N GLU A 108 11.58 9.61 20.76
CA GLU A 108 12.44 10.61 21.37
C GLU A 108 12.47 10.47 22.91
N GLN A 109 11.31 10.24 23.55
CA GLN A 109 11.18 9.95 24.97
C GLN A 109 11.91 8.65 25.37
N ALA A 110 11.94 7.66 24.46
CA ALA A 110 12.69 6.42 24.64
C ALA A 110 14.20 6.56 24.34
N GLY A 111 14.70 7.78 24.08
CA GLY A 111 16.09 8.06 23.76
C GLY A 111 16.52 7.59 22.36
N MET A 112 15.57 7.48 21.44
CA MET A 112 15.80 7.06 20.04
C MET A 112 15.61 8.25 19.10
N ALA A 113 16.71 8.81 18.61
CA ALA A 113 16.67 9.86 17.61
C ALA A 113 16.25 9.31 16.25
N ILE A 114 15.24 9.92 15.60
CA ILE A 114 14.83 9.62 14.23
C ILE A 114 15.39 10.74 13.34
N PRO A 115 16.36 10.45 12.47
CA PRO A 115 17.05 11.46 11.67
C PRO A 115 16.27 11.93 10.44
N VAL A 116 15.01 11.51 10.27
CA VAL A 116 14.15 11.87 9.13
C VAL A 116 12.75 12.24 9.59
N GLU A 117 12.12 13.16 8.87
CA GLU A 117 10.75 13.59 9.18
C GLU A 117 9.69 12.57 8.79
N LYS A 118 9.90 11.86 7.69
CA LYS A 118 8.94 10.91 7.09
C LYS A 118 9.65 9.63 6.69
N GLY A 119 8.91 8.54 6.68
CA GLY A 119 9.38 7.22 6.30
C GLY A 119 8.62 6.14 7.06
N ILE A 120 9.00 4.90 6.83
CA ILE A 120 8.43 3.73 7.52
C ILE A 120 9.55 2.96 8.22
N ILE A 121 9.39 2.77 9.53
CA ILE A 121 10.32 1.99 10.37
C ILE A 121 10.05 0.51 10.12
N VAL A 122 11.08 -0.27 9.84
CA VAL A 122 10.98 -1.72 9.70
C VAL A 122 11.02 -2.34 11.11
N MET A 123 9.87 -2.83 11.57
CA MET A 123 9.76 -3.51 12.86
C MET A 123 10.31 -4.93 12.77
N SER A 124 9.98 -5.66 11.70
CA SER A 124 10.49 -7.00 11.44
C SER A 124 10.49 -7.30 9.94
N VAL A 125 11.30 -8.27 9.53
CA VAL A 125 11.31 -8.83 8.18
C VAL A 125 10.82 -10.28 8.22
N VAL A 126 10.19 -10.71 7.15
CA VAL A 126 9.81 -12.12 6.98
C VAL A 126 11.08 -12.89 6.64
N ARG A 127 11.44 -13.88 7.47
CA ARG A 127 12.64 -14.67 7.27
C ARG A 127 12.61 -15.43 5.92
N GLY A 128 13.67 -15.30 5.14
CA GLY A 128 13.74 -15.84 3.78
C GLY A 128 12.92 -15.07 2.75
N GLY A 129 12.23 -14.00 3.15
CA GLY A 129 11.49 -13.12 2.24
C GLY A 129 12.38 -12.09 1.54
N PRO A 130 11.81 -11.30 0.61
CA PRO A 130 12.55 -10.33 -0.20
C PRO A 130 13.41 -9.37 0.61
N ALA A 131 12.85 -8.77 1.65
CA ALA A 131 13.56 -7.81 2.51
C ALA A 131 14.74 -8.46 3.24
N ASP A 132 14.53 -9.66 3.80
CA ASP A 132 15.58 -10.41 4.50
C ASP A 132 16.72 -10.78 3.55
N LEU A 133 16.40 -11.34 2.38
CA LEU A 133 17.38 -11.68 1.34
C LEU A 133 18.09 -10.45 0.78
N GLY A 134 17.41 -9.32 0.69
CA GLY A 134 17.96 -8.03 0.27
C GLY A 134 18.78 -7.33 1.37
N GLY A 135 18.87 -7.92 2.56
CA GLY A 135 19.68 -7.40 3.68
C GLY A 135 19.02 -6.23 4.43
N ILE A 136 17.71 -6.08 4.35
CA ILE A 136 16.95 -5.13 5.21
C ILE A 136 16.87 -5.71 6.62
N VAL A 137 17.04 -4.85 7.62
CA VAL A 137 17.11 -5.27 9.03
C VAL A 137 15.91 -4.72 9.80
N GLY A 138 15.22 -5.62 10.50
CA GLY A 138 14.14 -5.27 11.42
C GLY A 138 14.63 -4.78 12.77
N GLY A 139 13.71 -4.26 13.58
CA GLY A 139 13.99 -3.79 14.94
C GLY A 139 14.38 -4.93 15.87
N SER A 140 15.33 -4.66 16.75
CA SER A 140 15.80 -5.60 17.78
C SER A 140 15.52 -5.11 19.22
N ARG A 141 15.26 -3.82 19.40
CA ARG A 141 14.96 -3.21 20.71
C ARG A 141 13.46 -3.06 20.87
N VAL A 142 12.88 -3.76 21.84
CA VAL A 142 11.44 -3.65 22.14
C VAL A 142 11.17 -2.37 22.94
N VAL A 143 10.26 -1.53 22.45
CA VAL A 143 9.77 -0.33 23.12
C VAL A 143 8.26 -0.44 23.25
N ARG A 144 7.73 -0.07 24.42
CA ARG A 144 6.29 -0.08 24.66
C ARG A 144 5.65 1.20 24.15
N ILE A 145 4.74 1.07 23.19
CA ILE A 145 3.94 2.18 22.66
C ILE A 145 2.48 1.93 23.04
N GLY A 146 1.98 2.66 24.02
CA GLY A 146 0.66 2.43 24.60
C GLY A 146 0.57 1.05 25.26
N ARG A 147 -0.23 0.14 24.68
CA ARG A 147 -0.42 -1.24 25.18
C ARG A 147 0.34 -2.27 24.34
N THR A 148 1.08 -1.86 23.33
CA THR A 148 1.74 -2.73 22.35
C THR A 148 3.25 -2.67 22.50
N ASP A 149 3.91 -3.80 22.51
CA ASP A 149 5.35 -3.93 22.46
C ASP A 149 5.79 -3.90 20.99
N VAL A 150 6.63 -2.90 20.62
CA VAL A 150 7.03 -2.62 19.24
C VAL A 150 8.54 -2.81 19.10
N PRO A 151 9.02 -3.71 18.25
CA PRO A 151 10.44 -3.84 17.95
C PRO A 151 10.90 -2.67 17.09
N LEU A 152 11.90 -1.93 17.60
CA LEU A 152 12.46 -0.72 17.02
C LEU A 152 13.98 -0.81 16.86
N GLY A 153 14.57 0.19 16.19
CA GLY A 153 16.00 0.21 15.88
C GLY A 153 16.37 -0.50 14.59
N GLY A 154 15.34 -0.93 13.82
CA GLY A 154 15.53 -1.41 12.46
C GLY A 154 15.74 -0.29 11.45
N ASP A 155 15.83 -0.65 10.19
CA ASP A 155 15.97 0.27 9.09
C ASP A 155 14.75 1.19 8.96
N ILE A 156 14.96 2.39 8.40
CA ILE A 156 13.88 3.30 8.05
C ILE A 156 13.86 3.43 6.53
N ILE A 157 12.85 2.88 5.88
CA ILE A 157 12.67 3.00 4.44
C ILE A 157 12.11 4.39 4.14
N THR A 158 12.72 5.08 3.19
CA THR A 158 12.35 6.44 2.77
C THR A 158 11.92 6.53 1.31
N ALA A 159 12.38 5.60 0.45
CA ALA A 159 11.97 5.55 -0.95
C ALA A 159 12.13 4.14 -1.55
N LEU A 160 11.34 3.86 -2.60
CA LEU A 160 11.48 2.70 -3.49
C LEU A 160 11.61 3.20 -4.93
N ASN A 161 12.69 2.82 -5.65
CA ASN A 161 13.02 3.34 -6.98
C ASN A 161 12.84 4.87 -7.08
N ASP A 162 13.38 5.60 -6.11
CA ASP A 162 13.27 7.06 -5.95
C ASP A 162 11.84 7.60 -5.72
N THR A 163 10.81 6.76 -5.63
CA THR A 163 9.47 7.15 -5.19
C THR A 163 9.46 7.25 -3.66
N PRO A 164 9.16 8.42 -3.06
CA PRO A 164 9.10 8.57 -1.61
C PRO A 164 8.06 7.64 -0.98
N ILE A 165 8.42 7.03 0.15
CA ILE A 165 7.53 6.16 0.94
C ILE A 165 7.44 6.75 2.34
N THR A 166 6.25 7.19 2.71
CA THR A 166 5.97 7.85 3.99
C THR A 166 4.95 7.09 4.85
N SER A 167 4.23 6.15 4.23
CA SER A 167 3.17 5.38 4.87
C SER A 167 3.11 3.95 4.32
N GLY A 168 2.36 3.07 4.99
CA GLY A 168 2.04 1.74 4.47
C GLY A 168 1.20 1.80 3.19
N GLN A 169 0.38 2.85 3.04
CA GLN A 169 -0.41 3.08 1.83
C GLN A 169 0.50 3.36 0.62
N ASP A 170 1.54 4.21 0.80
CA ASP A 170 2.51 4.49 -0.28
C ASP A 170 3.25 3.21 -0.70
N LEU A 171 3.65 2.38 0.29
CA LEU A 171 4.27 1.08 0.03
C LEU A 171 3.36 0.18 -0.81
N THR A 172 2.10 0.01 -0.37
CA THR A 172 1.10 -0.80 -1.09
C THR A 172 0.85 -0.26 -2.49
N LEU A 173 0.62 1.05 -2.62
CA LEU A 173 0.38 1.69 -3.91
C LEU A 173 1.56 1.47 -4.87
N PHE A 174 2.79 1.63 -4.38
CA PHE A 174 3.98 1.40 -5.19
C PHE A 174 4.06 -0.05 -5.67
N LEU A 175 3.95 -1.01 -4.75
CA LEU A 175 4.02 -2.44 -5.10
C LEU A 175 2.92 -2.83 -6.09
N ASP A 176 1.68 -2.43 -5.83
CA ASP A 176 0.53 -2.82 -6.66
C ASP A 176 0.50 -2.14 -8.03
N THR A 177 1.06 -0.93 -8.16
CA THR A 177 0.89 -0.16 -9.41
C THR A 177 2.15 -0.07 -10.25
N LYS A 178 3.33 -0.23 -9.66
CA LYS A 178 4.61 0.00 -10.34
C LYS A 178 5.51 -1.23 -10.44
N THR A 179 5.09 -2.37 -9.87
CA THR A 179 5.94 -3.56 -9.84
C THR A 179 5.18 -4.85 -10.13
N VAL A 180 5.93 -5.89 -10.47
CA VAL A 180 5.45 -7.27 -10.58
C VAL A 180 6.40 -8.20 -9.80
N VAL A 181 5.94 -9.43 -9.56
CA VAL A 181 6.78 -10.47 -8.93
C VAL A 181 8.01 -10.74 -9.79
N GLY A 182 9.19 -10.75 -9.18
CA GLY A 182 10.49 -10.93 -9.82
C GLY A 182 11.21 -9.62 -10.15
N ASP A 183 10.55 -8.45 -10.04
CA ASP A 183 11.22 -7.18 -10.22
C ASP A 183 12.30 -6.95 -9.16
N VAL A 184 13.41 -6.37 -9.58
CA VAL A 184 14.45 -5.86 -8.67
C VAL A 184 14.20 -4.38 -8.44
N ILE A 185 13.87 -4.02 -7.21
CA ILE A 185 13.68 -2.63 -6.81
C ILE A 185 14.85 -2.13 -5.97
N THR A 186 15.14 -0.84 -6.05
CA THR A 186 16.10 -0.18 -5.16
C THR A 186 15.38 0.36 -3.94
N VAL A 187 15.69 -0.20 -2.76
CA VAL A 187 15.18 0.29 -1.48
C VAL A 187 16.17 1.30 -0.91
N THR A 188 15.75 2.57 -0.81
CA THR A 188 16.50 3.61 -0.11
C THR A 188 16.07 3.63 1.35
N LEU A 189 17.03 3.43 2.25
CA LEU A 189 16.79 3.34 3.68
C LEU A 189 17.88 4.05 4.50
N LEU A 190 17.56 4.27 5.76
CA LEU A 190 18.51 4.75 6.78
C LEU A 190 18.78 3.63 7.76
N ARG A 191 20.06 3.34 7.99
CA ARG A 191 20.58 2.40 8.98
C ARG A 191 21.63 3.10 9.82
N ALA A 192 21.41 3.18 11.13
CA ALA A 192 22.32 3.88 12.06
C ALA A 192 22.72 5.29 11.58
N GLY A 193 21.75 6.06 11.06
CA GLY A 193 21.95 7.42 10.56
C GLY A 193 22.60 7.52 9.17
N ARG A 194 22.96 6.42 8.53
CA ARG A 194 23.55 6.40 7.19
C ARG A 194 22.53 5.97 6.14
N GLN A 195 22.48 6.70 5.05
CA GLN A 195 21.64 6.30 3.91
C GLN A 195 22.30 5.15 3.14
N LEU A 196 21.51 4.14 2.84
CA LEU A 196 21.89 2.98 2.03
C LEU A 196 20.87 2.82 0.89
N LYS A 197 21.33 2.24 -0.22
CA LYS A 197 20.48 1.79 -1.32
C LYS A 197 20.72 0.29 -1.51
N LEU A 198 19.70 -0.51 -1.30
CA LEU A 198 19.77 -1.98 -1.40
C LEU A 198 18.90 -2.48 -2.54
N PRO A 199 19.42 -3.34 -3.43
CA PRO A 199 18.60 -4.03 -4.42
C PRO A 199 17.82 -5.15 -3.72
N VAL A 200 16.51 -5.21 -3.98
CA VAL A 200 15.63 -6.24 -3.44
C VAL A 200 14.80 -6.84 -4.57
N THR A 201 14.85 -8.15 -4.73
CA THR A 201 14.01 -8.90 -5.69
C THR A 201 12.68 -9.24 -5.05
N LEU A 202 11.59 -8.72 -5.59
CA LEU A 202 10.24 -8.95 -5.08
C LEU A 202 9.79 -10.40 -5.33
N GLN A 203 9.08 -10.97 -4.36
CA GLN A 203 8.50 -12.31 -4.41
C GLN A 203 6.96 -12.24 -4.36
N GLU A 204 6.32 -13.42 -4.47
CA GLU A 204 4.87 -13.58 -4.29
C GLU A 204 4.50 -13.80 -2.84
#